data_ce65b4fa1cfe288753ab67f97d196fc5
#
_entry.id   ce65b4fa1cfe288753ab67f97d196fc5
#
_cell.length_a   1.000
_cell.length_b   1.000
_cell.length_c   1.000
_cell.angle_alpha   90.00
_cell.angle_beta   90.00
_cell.angle_gamma   90.00
#
_symmetry.space_group_name_H-M   'P 1'
#
loop_
_entity.id
_entity.type
_entity.pdbx_description
1 polymer ?
#
loop_
_entity_poly.entity_id
_entity_poly.type
_entity_poly.pdbx_seq_one_letter_code
_entity_poly.pdbx_strand_id
1 'polypeptide(L)'
;MNKKPMKNLSFEKYGLSPEKVEQLRAYKILPDKQTLKNLIKAYETDKAEETELTDFQKELSQPIDEEYIRFLLEHNGGIPSKNRVKGSKVIIDRFLAFRSAYKFHSLIDLYPDFQKLGIPIAQTPAGDTLLLAEDQQIYLFNHNIQDIEPSPIATDFTDLLARLY
;
A
#
# COMPACT_ATOMS: atom_id res chain seq x y z
N MET A 1 -4.98 9.14 24.16
CA MET A 1 -5.43 9.73 22.90
C MET A 1 -6.15 8.69 22.05
N ASN A 2 -7.31 9.02 21.60
CA ASN A 2 -8.15 8.09 20.85
C ASN A 2 -7.76 8.02 19.39
N LYS A 3 -7.37 6.82 18.95
CA LYS A 3 -7.10 6.58 17.54
C LYS A 3 -8.34 5.99 16.90
N LYS A 4 -9.23 6.86 16.45
CA LYS A 4 -10.48 6.43 15.82
C LYS A 4 -10.41 6.27 14.31
N PRO A 5 -9.33 6.68 13.60
CA PRO A 5 -9.36 6.68 12.13
C PRO A 5 -9.56 5.29 11.51
N MET A 6 -9.22 4.24 12.23
CA MET A 6 -9.37 2.88 11.70
C MET A 6 -10.78 2.29 11.88
N LYS A 7 -11.65 3.01 12.60
CA LYS A 7 -13.03 2.55 12.79
C LYS A 7 -13.77 2.64 11.45
N ASN A 8 -14.38 1.56 11.02
CA ASN A 8 -15.11 1.45 9.75
C ASN A 8 -14.19 1.48 8.51
N LEU A 9 -12.90 1.31 8.70
CA LEU A 9 -11.94 1.22 7.60
C LEU A 9 -11.32 -0.18 7.63
N SER A 10 -11.40 -0.89 6.51
CA SER A 10 -10.81 -2.20 6.36
C SER A 10 -9.95 -2.26 5.12
N PHE A 11 -9.08 -3.28 5.04
CA PHE A 11 -8.16 -3.45 3.93
C PHE A 11 -8.28 -4.88 3.40
N GLU A 12 -8.67 -5.01 2.15
CA GLU A 12 -8.76 -6.31 1.49
C GLU A 12 -7.37 -6.74 1.05
N LYS A 13 -6.96 -7.92 1.49
CA LYS A 13 -5.65 -8.47 1.16
C LYS A 13 -5.56 -8.77 -0.33
N TYR A 14 -4.41 -8.46 -0.92
CA TYR A 14 -4.16 -8.75 -2.32
C TYR A 14 -4.10 -10.26 -2.57
N GLY A 15 -4.53 -10.67 -3.75
CA GLY A 15 -4.52 -12.07 -4.14
C GLY A 15 -5.89 -12.71 -3.95
N LEU A 16 -5.93 -14.04 -4.04
CA LEU A 16 -7.17 -14.79 -3.95
C LEU A 16 -7.15 -15.76 -2.77
N SER A 17 -8.08 -15.53 -1.83
CA SER A 17 -8.32 -16.47 -0.74
C SER A 17 -8.97 -17.76 -1.29
N PRO A 18 -8.91 -18.89 -0.55
CA PRO A 18 -9.60 -20.11 -0.95
C PRO A 18 -11.09 -19.88 -1.22
N GLU A 19 -11.75 -19.07 -0.40
CA GLU A 19 -13.17 -18.74 -0.58
C GLU A 19 -13.41 -17.99 -1.87
N LYS A 20 -12.54 -17.03 -2.18
CA LYS A 20 -12.64 -16.24 -3.41
C LYS A 20 -12.45 -17.11 -4.64
N VAL A 21 -11.50 -18.04 -4.59
CA VAL A 21 -11.26 -19.00 -5.68
C VAL A 21 -12.52 -19.80 -5.95
N GLU A 22 -13.18 -20.31 -4.90
CA GLU A 22 -14.40 -21.08 -5.05
C GLU A 22 -15.55 -20.25 -5.65
N GLN A 23 -15.67 -18.98 -5.25
CA GLN A 23 -16.66 -18.08 -5.82
C GLN A 23 -16.44 -17.88 -7.30
N LEU A 24 -15.19 -17.62 -7.69
CA LEU A 24 -14.85 -17.41 -9.11
C LEU A 24 -15.07 -18.69 -9.91
N ARG A 25 -14.77 -19.85 -9.33
CA ARG A 25 -15.02 -21.14 -9.98
C ARG A 25 -16.52 -21.36 -10.21
N ALA A 26 -17.33 -21.05 -9.19
CA ALA A 26 -18.79 -21.19 -9.28
C ALA A 26 -19.38 -20.31 -10.38
N TYR A 27 -18.85 -19.12 -10.57
CA TYR A 27 -19.28 -18.20 -11.63
C TYR A 27 -18.58 -18.42 -12.97
N LYS A 28 -17.68 -19.39 -13.04
CA LYS A 28 -16.92 -19.74 -14.28
C LYS A 28 -16.11 -18.57 -14.83
N ILE A 29 -15.52 -17.77 -13.92
CA ILE A 29 -14.72 -16.59 -14.27
C ILE A 29 -13.31 -16.66 -13.71
N LEU A 30 -12.78 -17.87 -13.50
CA LEU A 30 -11.40 -18.03 -13.06
C LEU A 30 -10.44 -17.41 -14.08
N PRO A 31 -9.38 -16.72 -13.61
CA PRO A 31 -8.32 -16.25 -14.49
C PRO A 31 -7.56 -17.46 -15.08
N ASP A 32 -6.67 -17.18 -16.02
CA ASP A 32 -5.83 -18.24 -16.59
C ASP A 32 -5.00 -18.91 -15.47
N LYS A 33 -4.50 -20.11 -15.78
CA LYS A 33 -3.85 -20.98 -14.82
C LYS A 33 -2.66 -20.32 -14.12
N GLN A 34 -1.82 -19.60 -14.87
CA GLN A 34 -0.64 -18.95 -14.32
C GLN A 34 -1.03 -17.76 -13.41
N THR A 35 -1.95 -16.94 -13.86
CA THR A 35 -2.44 -15.79 -13.08
C THR A 35 -3.10 -16.27 -11.80
N LEU A 36 -3.93 -17.31 -11.88
CA LEU A 36 -4.58 -17.89 -10.73
C LEU A 36 -3.56 -18.37 -9.68
N LYS A 37 -2.54 -19.10 -10.14
CA LYS A 37 -1.48 -19.59 -9.27
C LYS A 37 -0.75 -18.46 -8.56
N ASN A 38 -0.42 -17.39 -9.31
CA ASN A 38 0.27 -16.25 -8.75
C ASN A 38 -0.58 -15.50 -7.71
N LEU A 39 -1.88 -15.36 -7.96
CA LEU A 39 -2.78 -14.67 -7.04
C LEU A 39 -3.00 -15.49 -5.76
N ILE A 40 -3.12 -16.81 -5.86
CA ILE A 40 -3.24 -17.68 -4.69
C ILE A 40 -1.97 -17.59 -3.86
N LYS A 41 -0.82 -17.67 -4.51
CA LYS A 41 0.47 -17.59 -3.82
C LYS A 41 0.64 -16.25 -3.11
N ALA A 42 0.29 -15.15 -3.77
CA ALA A 42 0.37 -13.83 -3.17
C ALA A 42 -0.49 -13.75 -1.90
N TYR A 43 -1.71 -14.26 -1.94
CA TYR A 43 -2.58 -14.26 -0.78
C TYR A 43 -1.99 -15.06 0.40
N GLU A 44 -1.39 -16.22 0.11
CA GLU A 44 -0.86 -17.10 1.14
C GLU A 44 0.46 -16.62 1.74
N THR A 45 1.33 -16.01 0.91
CA THR A 45 2.70 -15.69 1.32
C THR A 45 2.95 -14.23 1.64
N ASP A 46 2.10 -13.33 1.18
CA ASP A 46 2.31 -11.90 1.39
C ASP A 46 2.01 -11.52 2.85
N LYS A 47 3.07 -11.29 3.60
CA LYS A 47 2.98 -10.74 4.94
C LYS A 47 4.27 -9.99 5.25
N ALA A 48 4.18 -9.00 6.11
CA ALA A 48 5.35 -8.25 6.55
C ALA A 48 5.99 -8.97 7.73
N GLU A 49 7.26 -9.33 7.58
CA GLU A 49 8.04 -9.93 8.66
C GLU A 49 8.73 -8.83 9.45
N GLU A 50 8.64 -8.89 10.77
CA GLU A 50 9.22 -7.87 11.64
C GLU A 50 10.72 -7.72 11.42
N THR A 51 11.43 -8.84 11.23
CA THR A 51 12.87 -8.81 10.97
C THR A 51 13.22 -8.11 9.66
N GLU A 52 12.45 -8.35 8.60
CA GLU A 52 12.66 -7.69 7.31
C GLU A 52 12.42 -6.18 7.43
N LEU A 53 11.37 -5.79 8.14
CA LEU A 53 11.07 -4.38 8.37
C LEU A 53 12.17 -3.69 9.17
N THR A 54 12.70 -4.36 10.19
CA THR A 54 13.80 -3.83 10.98
C THR A 54 15.03 -3.63 10.14
N ASP A 55 15.37 -4.60 9.30
CA ASP A 55 16.51 -4.52 8.40
C ASP A 55 16.34 -3.39 7.40
N PHE A 56 15.15 -3.25 6.84
CA PHE A 56 14.84 -2.17 5.91
C PHE A 56 14.99 -0.79 6.58
N GLN A 57 14.52 -0.66 7.81
CA GLN A 57 14.64 0.60 8.56
C GLN A 57 16.10 0.99 8.80
N LYS A 58 16.98 0.01 9.02
CA LYS A 58 18.40 0.25 9.21
C LYS A 58 19.08 0.77 7.95
N GLU A 59 18.59 0.40 6.80
CA GLU A 59 19.14 0.84 5.52
C GLU A 59 18.65 2.23 5.11
N LEU A 60 17.60 2.72 5.72
CA LEU A 60 17.03 4.02 5.39
C LEU A 60 17.80 5.16 6.04
N SER A 61 17.91 6.26 5.32
CA SER A 61 18.50 7.50 5.84
C SER A 61 17.48 8.33 6.64
N GLN A 62 16.22 7.94 6.61
CA GLN A 62 15.12 8.62 7.30
C GLN A 62 14.39 7.67 8.24
N PRO A 63 13.83 8.17 9.35
CA PRO A 63 12.97 7.33 10.18
C PRO A 63 11.65 7.06 9.46
N ILE A 64 11.03 5.93 9.78
CA ILE A 64 9.70 5.59 9.27
C ILE A 64 8.69 5.84 10.39
N ASP A 65 7.55 6.42 10.03
CA ASP A 65 6.41 6.62 10.91
C ASP A 65 6.03 5.28 11.56
N GLU A 66 5.98 5.22 12.89
CA GLU A 66 5.65 4.00 13.63
C GLU A 66 4.24 3.48 13.30
N GLU A 67 3.30 4.37 13.04
CA GLU A 67 1.94 3.98 12.67
C GLU A 67 1.93 3.28 11.32
N TYR A 68 2.80 3.70 10.40
CA TYR A 68 2.92 3.02 9.12
C TYR A 68 3.54 1.63 9.28
N ILE A 69 4.54 1.49 10.14
CA ILE A 69 5.13 0.17 10.43
C ILE A 69 4.08 -0.76 11.04
N ARG A 70 3.30 -0.25 11.98
CA ARG A 70 2.21 -1.03 12.58
C ARG A 70 1.20 -1.47 11.53
N PHE A 71 0.84 -0.58 10.63
CA PHE A 71 -0.07 -0.89 9.52
C PHE A 71 0.49 -2.03 8.66
N LEU A 72 1.78 -1.99 8.32
CA LEU A 72 2.39 -3.06 7.53
C LEU A 72 2.35 -4.39 8.27
N LEU A 73 2.61 -4.39 9.57
CA LEU A 73 2.58 -5.62 10.37
C LEU A 73 1.18 -6.19 10.52
N GLU A 74 0.18 -5.34 10.67
CA GLU A 74 -1.21 -5.76 10.86
C GLU A 74 -1.91 -6.12 9.55
N HIS A 75 -1.71 -5.33 8.50
CA HIS A 75 -2.45 -5.45 7.24
C HIS A 75 -1.59 -5.79 6.04
N ASN A 76 -0.32 -5.42 6.08
CA ASN A 76 0.61 -5.55 4.95
C ASN A 76 0.05 -4.95 3.66
N GLY A 77 -0.51 -3.75 3.75
CA GLY A 77 -1.14 -3.10 2.61
C GLY A 77 -2.56 -3.58 2.38
N GLY A 78 -2.99 -3.54 1.14
CA GLY A 78 -4.30 -4.01 0.75
C GLY A 78 -5.18 -2.94 0.13
N ILE A 79 -6.38 -3.33 -0.28
CA ILE A 79 -7.35 -2.45 -0.91
C ILE A 79 -8.23 -1.83 0.17
N PRO A 80 -8.20 -0.50 0.33
CA PRO A 80 -8.97 0.13 1.39
C PRO A 80 -10.47 0.12 1.08
N SER A 81 -11.30 -0.03 2.10
CA SER A 81 -12.76 0.02 1.96
C SER A 81 -13.26 1.43 1.66
N LYS A 82 -12.45 2.45 1.99
CA LYS A 82 -12.71 3.85 1.65
C LYS A 82 -11.44 4.36 0.97
N ASN A 83 -11.58 4.87 -0.24
CA ASN A 83 -10.43 5.11 -1.10
C ASN A 83 -10.25 6.56 -1.56
N ARG A 84 -11.13 7.46 -1.17
CA ARG A 84 -11.02 8.88 -1.53
C ARG A 84 -10.36 9.64 -0.38
N VAL A 85 -9.52 10.60 -0.73
CA VAL A 85 -8.78 11.39 0.27
C VAL A 85 -9.37 12.78 0.37
N LYS A 86 -9.90 13.14 1.54
CA LYS A 86 -10.45 14.47 1.79
C LYS A 86 -9.39 15.54 1.59
N GLY A 87 -9.77 16.61 0.94
CA GLY A 87 -8.86 17.73 0.67
C GLY A 87 -8.01 17.55 -0.58
N SER A 88 -8.22 16.47 -1.32
CA SER A 88 -7.52 16.22 -2.58
C SER A 88 -8.44 15.50 -3.55
N LYS A 89 -7.96 15.33 -4.80
CA LYS A 89 -8.67 14.55 -5.82
C LYS A 89 -8.11 13.13 -5.91
N VAL A 90 -7.24 12.76 -4.97
CA VAL A 90 -6.57 11.46 -5.00
C VAL A 90 -7.54 10.35 -4.64
N ILE A 91 -7.47 9.27 -5.43
CA ILE A 91 -8.16 8.02 -5.15
C ILE A 91 -7.08 6.97 -4.97
N ILE A 92 -7.18 6.17 -3.90
CA ILE A 92 -6.21 5.14 -3.63
C ILE A 92 -6.71 3.82 -4.19
N ASP A 93 -5.97 3.23 -5.14
CA ASP A 93 -6.27 1.91 -5.66
C ASP A 93 -5.91 0.84 -4.63
N ARG A 94 -4.72 0.96 -4.05
CA ARG A 94 -4.24 0.03 -3.03
C ARG A 94 -3.08 0.60 -2.25
N PHE A 95 -2.93 0.13 -1.01
CA PHE A 95 -1.70 0.28 -0.26
C PHE A 95 -0.77 -0.88 -0.60
N LEU A 96 0.51 -0.58 -0.75
CA LEU A 96 1.49 -1.59 -1.14
C LEU A 96 1.79 -2.55 0.01
N ALA A 97 1.99 -3.82 -0.32
CA ALA A 97 2.56 -4.77 0.62
C ALA A 97 4.04 -4.45 0.80
N PHE A 98 4.60 -4.77 1.95
CA PHE A 98 6.04 -4.58 2.15
C PHE A 98 6.84 -5.40 1.14
N ARG A 99 6.52 -6.69 1.03
CA ARG A 99 7.07 -7.59 0.02
C ARG A 99 5.92 -8.40 -0.55
N SER A 100 5.85 -8.50 -1.86
CA SER A 100 4.81 -9.27 -2.54
C SER A 100 5.42 -10.09 -3.65
N ALA A 101 4.84 -11.26 -3.90
CA ALA A 101 5.17 -12.05 -5.07
C ALA A 101 4.86 -11.28 -6.36
N TYR A 102 3.95 -10.34 -6.29
CA TYR A 102 3.63 -9.43 -7.40
C TYR A 102 4.41 -8.13 -7.21
N LYS A 103 5.52 -8.01 -7.93
CA LYS A 103 6.50 -6.94 -7.72
C LYS A 103 5.95 -5.52 -7.86
N PHE A 104 4.95 -5.32 -8.72
CA PHE A 104 4.34 -4.01 -8.92
C PHE A 104 3.55 -3.52 -7.70
N HIS A 105 3.27 -4.41 -6.75
CA HIS A 105 2.56 -4.08 -5.50
C HIS A 105 3.44 -4.28 -4.28
N SER A 106 4.75 -4.37 -4.48
CA SER A 106 5.73 -4.63 -3.43
C SER A 106 6.56 -3.39 -3.14
N LEU A 107 6.49 -2.89 -1.92
CA LEU A 107 7.22 -1.71 -1.51
C LEU A 107 8.72 -1.84 -1.76
N ILE A 108 9.30 -2.95 -1.33
CA ILE A 108 10.76 -3.12 -1.44
C ILE A 108 11.25 -3.24 -2.87
N ASP A 109 10.41 -3.75 -3.78
CA ASP A 109 10.76 -3.83 -5.18
C ASP A 109 10.66 -2.48 -5.88
N LEU A 110 9.75 -1.61 -5.42
CA LEU A 110 9.55 -0.28 -5.99
C LEU A 110 10.45 0.78 -5.37
N TYR A 111 10.88 0.57 -4.13
CA TYR A 111 11.64 1.57 -3.38
C TYR A 111 12.86 2.13 -4.12
N PRO A 112 13.68 1.33 -4.82
CA PRO A 112 14.85 1.86 -5.52
C PRO A 112 14.55 3.00 -6.50
N ASP A 113 13.36 2.98 -7.10
CA ASP A 113 12.95 4.02 -8.04
C ASP A 113 12.56 5.33 -7.35
N PHE A 114 12.27 5.29 -6.05
CA PHE A 114 11.77 6.43 -5.29
C PHE A 114 12.65 6.84 -4.12
N GLN A 115 13.78 6.17 -3.91
CA GLN A 115 14.56 6.32 -2.67
C GLN A 115 15.01 7.74 -2.37
N LYS A 116 15.15 8.60 -3.38
CA LYS A 116 15.53 10.00 -3.19
C LYS A 116 14.36 10.89 -2.80
N LEU A 117 13.13 10.42 -2.99
CA LEU A 117 11.92 11.20 -2.77
C LEU A 117 11.15 10.73 -1.54
N GLY A 118 11.15 9.44 -1.27
CA GLY A 118 10.42 8.88 -0.16
C GLY A 118 10.18 7.39 -0.30
N ILE A 119 9.32 6.87 0.56
CA ILE A 119 8.95 5.46 0.59
C ILE A 119 7.61 5.29 -0.12
N PRO A 120 7.53 4.47 -1.17
CA PRO A 120 6.24 4.23 -1.83
C PRO A 120 5.31 3.45 -0.90
N ILE A 121 4.11 3.98 -0.66
CA ILE A 121 3.16 3.36 0.27
C ILE A 121 1.84 2.96 -0.39
N ALA A 122 1.47 3.62 -1.49
CA ALA A 122 0.18 3.38 -2.12
C ALA A 122 0.22 3.77 -3.60
N GLN A 123 -0.76 3.29 -4.36
CA GLN A 123 -0.89 3.58 -5.78
C GLN A 123 -2.30 4.06 -6.10
N THR A 124 -2.42 4.87 -7.15
CA THR A 124 -3.70 5.33 -7.67
C THR A 124 -4.08 4.54 -8.92
N PRO A 125 -5.36 4.52 -9.29
CA PRO A 125 -5.77 3.86 -10.54
C PRO A 125 -5.10 4.45 -11.79
N ALA A 126 -4.72 5.72 -11.74
CA ALA A 126 -4.06 6.40 -12.86
C ALA A 126 -2.57 6.06 -12.99
N GLY A 127 -2.00 5.31 -12.04
CA GLY A 127 -0.60 4.92 -12.08
C GLY A 127 0.34 5.83 -11.30
N ASP A 128 -0.19 6.75 -10.52
CA ASP A 128 0.61 7.59 -9.63
C ASP A 128 0.91 6.85 -8.32
N THR A 129 1.92 7.31 -7.60
CA THR A 129 2.35 6.67 -6.36
C THR A 129 2.31 7.66 -5.21
N LEU A 130 1.81 7.22 -4.05
CA LEU A 130 1.87 8.01 -2.84
C LEU A 130 3.18 7.67 -2.12
N LEU A 131 3.90 8.72 -1.71
CA LEU A 131 5.19 8.59 -1.05
C LEU A 131 5.15 9.15 0.36
N LEU A 132 5.70 8.39 1.31
CA LEU A 132 5.98 8.87 2.65
C LEU A 132 7.38 9.51 2.62
N ALA A 133 7.42 10.82 2.69
CA ALA A 133 8.67 11.57 2.56
C ALA A 133 9.43 11.67 3.87
N GLU A 134 10.64 12.21 3.81
CA GLU A 134 11.51 12.40 4.98
C GLU A 134 10.85 13.26 6.06
N ASP A 135 10.05 14.23 5.67
CA ASP A 135 9.31 15.09 6.60
C ASP A 135 8.08 14.39 7.20
N GLN A 136 7.88 13.10 6.90
CA GLN A 136 6.76 12.27 7.32
C GLN A 136 5.42 12.64 6.69
N GLN A 137 5.39 13.62 5.79
CA GLN A 137 4.20 13.95 5.05
C GLN A 137 4.03 13.04 3.84
N ILE A 138 2.79 12.91 3.37
CA ILE A 138 2.46 12.07 2.24
C ILE A 138 2.31 12.95 1.00
N TYR A 139 3.05 12.60 -0.06
CA TYR A 139 3.04 13.33 -1.32
C TYR A 139 2.61 12.42 -2.47
N LEU A 140 2.03 13.02 -3.50
CA LEU A 140 1.72 12.31 -4.74
C LEU A 140 2.88 12.44 -5.70
N PHE A 141 3.41 11.29 -6.15
CA PHE A 141 4.36 11.24 -7.25
C PHE A 141 3.56 11.10 -8.53
N ASN A 142 3.61 12.13 -9.37
CA ASN A 142 2.87 12.17 -10.61
C ASN A 142 3.74 11.57 -11.72
N HIS A 143 3.31 10.44 -12.29
CA HIS A 143 4.09 9.72 -13.29
C HIS A 143 4.26 10.48 -14.60
N ASN A 144 3.34 11.43 -14.89
CA ASN A 144 3.44 12.24 -16.12
C ASN A 144 4.57 13.25 -16.06
N ILE A 145 4.82 13.83 -14.88
CA ILE A 145 5.91 14.80 -14.71
C ILE A 145 7.15 14.18 -14.08
N GLN A 146 7.09 12.92 -13.67
CA GLN A 146 8.18 12.19 -13.02
C GLN A 146 8.72 12.91 -11.78
N ASP A 147 7.84 13.51 -11.01
CA ASP A 147 8.18 14.23 -9.79
C ASP A 147 6.99 14.29 -8.83
N ILE A 148 7.28 14.66 -7.59
CA ILE A 148 6.24 14.84 -6.58
C ILE A 148 5.53 16.18 -6.80
N GLU A 149 4.25 16.19 -6.49
CA GLU A 149 3.48 17.42 -6.47
C GLU A 149 3.83 18.21 -5.20
N PRO A 150 3.90 19.55 -5.29
CA PRO A 150 4.47 20.34 -4.19
C PRO A 150 3.63 20.37 -2.90
N SER A 151 2.33 20.15 -3.00
CA SER A 151 1.46 20.16 -1.83
C SER A 151 1.26 18.76 -1.30
N PRO A 152 1.48 18.52 0.01
CA PRO A 152 1.25 17.19 0.57
C PRO A 152 -0.24 16.83 0.59
N ILE A 153 -0.52 15.55 0.47
CA ILE A 153 -1.89 15.01 0.53
C ILE A 153 -2.35 14.88 1.99
N ALA A 154 -1.41 14.58 2.88
CA ALA A 154 -1.67 14.39 4.30
C ALA A 154 -0.41 14.73 5.09
N THR A 155 -0.57 15.05 6.36
CA THR A 155 0.53 15.49 7.22
C THR A 155 1.35 14.31 7.76
N ASP A 156 0.76 13.13 7.83
CA ASP A 156 1.43 11.89 8.18
C ASP A 156 0.54 10.72 7.79
N PHE A 157 0.96 9.50 8.09
CA PHE A 157 0.20 8.32 7.71
C PHE A 157 -1.14 8.21 8.44
N THR A 158 -1.17 8.53 9.73
CA THR A 158 -2.41 8.54 10.51
C THR A 158 -3.42 9.53 9.92
N ASP A 159 -2.95 10.72 9.57
CA ASP A 159 -3.79 11.74 8.93
C ASP A 159 -4.32 11.25 7.58
N LEU A 160 -3.48 10.55 6.80
CA LEU A 160 -3.93 9.97 5.53
C LEU A 160 -5.11 9.03 5.75
N LEU A 161 -5.00 8.10 6.69
CA LEU A 161 -6.08 7.16 6.98
C LEU A 161 -7.34 7.88 7.47
N ALA A 162 -7.18 8.91 8.28
CA ALA A 162 -8.31 9.71 8.79
C ALA A 162 -9.03 10.48 7.67
N ARG A 163 -8.36 10.78 6.57
CA ARG A 163 -8.93 11.51 5.44
C ARG A 163 -9.68 10.60 4.46
N LEU A 164 -9.62 9.29 4.62
CA LEU A 164 -10.27 8.37 3.69
C LEU A 164 -11.79 8.35 3.89
N TYR A 165 -12.53 8.34 2.78
CA TYR A 165 -13.99 8.26 2.79
C TYR A 165 -14.54 7.60 1.53
#